data_952011210984c1fee7b0ab5292b4f154
#
_entry.id   952011210984c1fee7b0ab5292b4f154
#
_cell.length_a   1.000
_cell.length_b   1.000
_cell.length_c   1.000
_cell.angle_alpha   90.00
_cell.angle_beta   90.00
_cell.angle_gamma   90.00
#
_symmetry.space_group_name_H-M   'P 1'
#
loop_
_entity.id
_entity.type
_entity.pdbx_description
1 polymer ?
#
loop_
_entity_poly.entity_id
_entity_poly.type
_entity_poly.pdbx_seq_one_letter_code
_entity_poly.pdbx_strand_id
1 'polypeptide(L)'
;MRLRNLLVSIEKYNKDQLDFYISTSESERAELEGQIGVQGYQWVSDESIVRANPRVPLGIDKTKSGGLAQQVIKSEFWRLGLAKNYVCLDSDCIFIQDFQKSDFIASDGNPYTVIYQNKEYHQLAINRNYAKAPRHLQSEAERVKAIFGRTGPNYYCPCPPFIWSAAVWQSLDTQYLEPRGQTLWDLCTREHPETLIYLEALLNFRAIALHPIEQLFRVYYYDWHYFILRRLGESIPKLKENYLGVIYQSSWDLSLDLGPSNKSIFSRALKKIKRVGRYLQSFI
;
A
#
# COMPACT_ATOMS: atom_id res chain seq x y z
N MET A 1 -12.66 -12.22 3.33
CA MET A 1 -13.12 -10.97 2.70
C MET A 1 -12.51 -9.73 3.31
N ARG A 2 -11.26 -9.47 2.98
CA ARG A 2 -10.52 -8.29 3.44
C ARG A 2 -11.17 -7.02 2.93
N LEU A 3 -11.45 -6.96 1.62
CA LEU A 3 -12.05 -5.80 1.00
C LEU A 3 -13.39 -5.40 1.66
N ARG A 4 -14.25 -6.36 1.99
CA ARG A 4 -15.49 -6.06 2.71
C ARG A 4 -15.23 -5.40 4.08
N ASN A 5 -14.24 -5.86 4.82
CA ASN A 5 -13.89 -5.26 6.12
C ASN A 5 -13.38 -3.83 5.95
N LEU A 6 -12.56 -3.58 4.92
CA LEU A 6 -12.11 -2.23 4.57
C LEU A 6 -13.33 -1.35 4.25
N LEU A 7 -14.24 -1.78 3.38
CA LEU A 7 -15.42 -1.03 2.99
C LEU A 7 -16.34 -0.71 4.16
N VAL A 8 -16.63 -1.69 5.02
CA VAL A 8 -17.42 -1.48 6.25
C VAL A 8 -16.75 -0.46 7.16
N SER A 9 -15.40 -0.48 7.24
CA SER A 9 -14.68 0.51 8.05
C SER A 9 -14.71 1.91 7.42
N ILE A 10 -14.67 2.02 6.10
CA ILE A 10 -14.81 3.30 5.38
C ILE A 10 -16.22 3.86 5.60
N GLU A 11 -17.26 3.07 5.36
CA GLU A 11 -18.65 3.48 5.57
C GLU A 11 -18.88 4.03 6.98
N LYS A 12 -18.27 3.36 7.98
CA LYS A 12 -18.40 3.74 9.38
C LYS A 12 -17.68 5.02 9.75
N TYR A 13 -16.47 5.24 9.21
CA TYR A 13 -15.54 6.24 9.73
C TYR A 13 -15.25 7.41 8.78
N ASN A 14 -15.74 7.38 7.54
CA ASN A 14 -15.57 8.46 6.53
C ASN A 14 -16.51 9.64 6.83
N LYS A 15 -16.06 10.62 7.61
CA LYS A 15 -16.89 11.74 8.06
C LYS A 15 -17.23 12.72 6.95
N ASP A 16 -16.32 12.96 6.03
CA ASP A 16 -16.51 13.92 4.93
C ASP A 16 -17.19 13.28 3.71
N GLN A 17 -17.58 12.00 3.80
CA GLN A 17 -18.17 11.24 2.69
C GLN A 17 -17.31 11.31 1.42
N LEU A 18 -15.99 11.16 1.61
CA LEU A 18 -15.04 11.16 0.50
C LEU A 18 -15.40 10.05 -0.49
N ASP A 19 -15.32 10.37 -1.78
CA ASP A 19 -15.53 9.40 -2.85
C ASP A 19 -14.58 8.22 -2.73
N PHE A 20 -15.09 7.03 -2.98
CA PHE A 20 -14.34 5.81 -2.92
C PHE A 20 -14.44 5.00 -4.23
N TYR A 21 -13.29 4.61 -4.76
CA TYR A 21 -13.17 3.86 -6.00
C TYR A 21 -12.62 2.47 -5.73
N ILE A 22 -13.16 1.46 -6.40
CA ILE A 22 -12.61 0.11 -6.44
C ILE A 22 -12.19 -0.20 -7.85
N SER A 23 -10.94 -0.64 -8.02
CA SER A 23 -10.44 -1.08 -9.31
C SER A 23 -10.28 -2.61 -9.32
N THR A 24 -10.80 -3.23 -10.37
CA THR A 24 -10.62 -4.65 -10.69
C THR A 24 -10.72 -4.84 -12.19
N SER A 25 -10.32 -6.02 -12.69
CA SER A 25 -10.55 -6.38 -14.08
C SER A 25 -12.05 -6.43 -14.41
N GLU A 26 -12.41 -6.14 -15.66
CA GLU A 26 -13.79 -6.24 -16.14
C GLU A 26 -14.38 -7.64 -15.93
N SER A 27 -13.57 -8.67 -16.04
CA SER A 27 -13.97 -10.06 -15.83
C SER A 27 -14.29 -10.43 -14.38
N GLU A 28 -13.72 -9.73 -13.41
CA GLU A 28 -13.90 -10.01 -11.97
C GLU A 28 -15.01 -9.16 -11.34
N ARG A 29 -15.56 -8.20 -12.07
CA ARG A 29 -16.56 -7.25 -11.55
C ARG A 29 -17.77 -7.94 -10.93
N ALA A 30 -18.39 -8.87 -11.65
CA ALA A 30 -19.60 -9.54 -11.18
C ALA A 30 -19.36 -10.38 -9.92
N GLU A 31 -18.21 -11.06 -9.84
CA GLU A 31 -17.81 -11.80 -8.65
C GLU A 31 -17.57 -10.86 -7.47
N LEU A 32 -16.90 -9.74 -7.70
CA LEU A 32 -16.64 -8.72 -6.71
C LEU A 32 -17.94 -8.16 -6.12
N GLU A 33 -18.87 -7.73 -6.97
CA GLU A 33 -20.18 -7.18 -6.56
C GLU A 33 -20.97 -8.19 -5.73
N GLY A 34 -20.95 -9.47 -6.12
CA GLY A 34 -21.61 -10.56 -5.39
C GLY A 34 -20.98 -10.83 -4.01
N GLN A 35 -19.71 -10.55 -3.83
CA GLN A 35 -19.00 -10.82 -2.56
C GLN A 35 -19.01 -9.65 -1.59
N ILE A 36 -19.04 -8.42 -2.05
CA ILE A 36 -18.84 -7.23 -1.21
C ILE A 36 -20.09 -6.93 -0.38
N GLY A 37 -21.29 -6.92 -1.00
CA GLY A 37 -22.55 -6.63 -0.31
C GLY A 37 -22.61 -5.25 0.35
N VAL A 38 -21.74 -4.30 -0.04
CA VAL A 38 -21.66 -2.91 0.42
C VAL A 38 -21.88 -2.01 -0.78
N GLN A 39 -22.62 -0.91 -0.60
CA GLN A 39 -22.85 0.12 -1.62
C GLN A 39 -22.01 1.36 -1.32
N GLY A 40 -22.06 2.36 -2.20
CA GLY A 40 -21.41 3.65 -1.96
C GLY A 40 -19.97 3.75 -2.47
N TYR A 41 -19.54 2.85 -3.37
CA TYR A 41 -18.29 2.96 -4.11
C TYR A 41 -18.54 3.15 -5.61
N GLN A 42 -17.58 3.71 -6.29
CA GLN A 42 -17.53 3.78 -7.74
C GLN A 42 -16.58 2.69 -8.27
N TRP A 43 -17.00 1.98 -9.31
CA TRP A 43 -16.16 0.96 -9.92
C TRP A 43 -15.39 1.52 -11.11
N VAL A 44 -14.12 1.15 -11.22
CA VAL A 44 -13.24 1.48 -12.34
C VAL A 44 -12.60 0.19 -12.83
N SER A 45 -12.59 -0.05 -14.16
CA SER A 45 -11.88 -1.23 -14.66
C SER A 45 -10.37 -1.00 -14.75
N ASP A 46 -9.60 -2.01 -14.41
CA ASP A 46 -8.15 -2.03 -14.61
C ASP A 46 -7.79 -1.74 -16.06
N GLU A 47 -8.58 -2.29 -17.00
CA GLU A 47 -8.41 -2.08 -18.44
C GLU A 47 -8.63 -0.61 -18.83
N SER A 48 -9.52 0.13 -18.16
CA SER A 48 -9.72 1.57 -18.43
C SER A 48 -8.51 2.39 -17.99
N ILE A 49 -7.89 2.02 -16.87
CA ILE A 49 -6.65 2.64 -16.40
C ILE A 49 -5.51 2.38 -17.37
N VAL A 50 -5.35 1.14 -17.84
CA VAL A 50 -4.34 0.79 -18.86
C VAL A 50 -4.56 1.57 -20.14
N ARG A 51 -5.81 1.64 -20.66
CA ARG A 51 -6.16 2.41 -21.87
C ARG A 51 -5.87 3.91 -21.75
N ALA A 52 -5.88 4.46 -20.55
CA ALA A 52 -5.58 5.88 -20.33
C ALA A 52 -4.11 6.24 -20.60
N ASN A 53 -3.21 5.27 -20.72
CA ASN A 53 -1.83 5.50 -21.13
C ASN A 53 -1.61 5.09 -22.60
N PRO A 54 -1.55 6.05 -23.55
CA PRO A 54 -1.44 5.74 -24.97
C PRO A 54 -0.10 5.11 -25.36
N ARG A 55 0.89 5.10 -24.47
CA ARG A 55 2.23 4.55 -24.73
C ARG A 55 2.34 3.05 -24.38
N VAL A 56 1.30 2.47 -23.79
CA VAL A 56 1.31 1.04 -23.44
C VAL A 56 0.36 0.23 -24.34
N PRO A 57 0.73 -0.98 -24.75
CA PRO A 57 -0.17 -1.83 -25.51
C PRO A 57 -1.30 -2.36 -24.64
N LEU A 58 -2.48 -2.55 -25.23
CA LEU A 58 -3.60 -3.21 -24.57
C LEU A 58 -3.19 -4.62 -24.14
N GLY A 59 -3.62 -5.01 -22.93
CA GLY A 59 -3.31 -6.32 -22.36
C GLY A 59 -1.92 -6.43 -21.72
N ILE A 60 -1.18 -5.32 -21.56
CA ILE A 60 0.11 -5.28 -20.86
C ILE A 60 -0.02 -5.80 -19.41
N ASP A 61 -1.15 -5.54 -18.75
CA ASP A 61 -1.51 -6.00 -17.43
C ASP A 61 -1.43 -7.52 -17.28
N LYS A 62 -1.76 -8.25 -18.35
CA LYS A 62 -1.73 -9.72 -18.39
C LYS A 62 -0.32 -10.29 -18.56
N THR A 63 0.65 -9.48 -18.93
CA THR A 63 2.06 -9.90 -19.11
C THR A 63 2.83 -9.94 -17.80
N LYS A 64 2.33 -9.28 -16.75
CA LYS A 64 2.98 -9.22 -15.43
C LYS A 64 2.24 -10.09 -14.41
N SER A 65 2.94 -10.49 -13.34
CA SER A 65 2.28 -11.14 -12.21
C SER A 65 1.25 -10.21 -11.58
N GLY A 66 0.12 -10.75 -11.09
CA GLY A 66 -0.98 -9.94 -10.57
C GLY A 66 -0.57 -8.87 -9.55
N GLY A 67 0.38 -9.18 -8.65
CA GLY A 67 0.89 -8.19 -7.69
C GLY A 67 1.67 -7.03 -8.34
N LEU A 68 2.43 -7.28 -9.42
CA LEU A 68 3.11 -6.21 -10.15
C LEU A 68 2.15 -5.40 -11.03
N ALA A 69 1.21 -6.07 -11.68
CA ALA A 69 0.17 -5.38 -12.46
C ALA A 69 -0.63 -4.44 -11.55
N GLN A 70 -1.05 -4.90 -10.37
CA GLN A 70 -1.75 -4.08 -9.38
C GLN A 70 -0.96 -2.83 -8.97
N GLN A 71 0.36 -2.94 -8.75
CA GLN A 71 1.20 -1.80 -8.41
C GLN A 71 1.18 -0.73 -9.50
N VAL A 72 1.33 -1.13 -10.76
CA VAL A 72 1.30 -0.19 -11.89
C VAL A 72 -0.09 0.40 -12.11
N ILE A 73 -1.14 -0.41 -12.04
CA ILE A 73 -2.53 0.04 -12.17
C ILE A 73 -2.86 1.12 -11.13
N LYS A 74 -2.51 0.90 -9.86
CA LYS A 74 -2.65 1.93 -8.81
C LYS A 74 -1.92 3.22 -9.16
N SER A 75 -0.70 3.10 -9.68
CA SER A 75 0.16 4.23 -10.05
C SER A 75 -0.31 4.99 -11.30
N GLU A 76 -1.02 4.34 -12.20
CA GLU A 76 -1.57 4.94 -13.44
C GLU A 76 -2.99 5.51 -13.26
N PHE A 77 -3.64 5.30 -12.11
CA PHE A 77 -5.01 5.77 -11.82
C PHE A 77 -5.18 7.28 -12.05
N TRP A 78 -4.17 8.09 -11.81
CA TRP A 78 -4.18 9.54 -12.02
C TRP A 78 -4.54 9.94 -13.45
N ARG A 79 -4.26 9.11 -14.45
CA ARG A 79 -4.54 9.39 -15.87
C ARG A 79 -6.02 9.47 -16.20
N LEU A 80 -6.86 8.92 -15.34
CA LEU A 80 -8.30 9.05 -15.49
C LEU A 80 -8.83 10.46 -15.18
N GLY A 81 -8.02 11.31 -14.54
CA GLY A 81 -8.41 12.68 -14.21
C GLY A 81 -9.49 12.80 -13.14
N LEU A 82 -9.81 11.72 -12.43
CA LEU A 82 -10.90 11.67 -11.45
C LEU A 82 -10.56 12.43 -10.15
N ALA A 83 -9.28 12.55 -9.81
CA ALA A 83 -8.84 13.25 -8.62
C ALA A 83 -7.45 13.87 -8.80
N LYS A 84 -7.23 15.05 -8.22
CA LYS A 84 -5.90 15.69 -8.14
C LYS A 84 -4.99 14.97 -7.16
N ASN A 85 -5.55 14.59 -6.02
CA ASN A 85 -4.89 13.82 -4.97
C ASN A 85 -5.81 12.67 -4.55
N TYR A 86 -5.25 11.54 -4.22
CA TYR A 86 -6.01 10.37 -3.82
C TYR A 86 -5.26 9.53 -2.79
N VAL A 87 -6.01 8.83 -1.96
CA VAL A 87 -5.48 7.86 -1.00
C VAL A 87 -5.64 6.47 -1.58
N CYS A 88 -4.54 5.79 -1.79
CA CYS A 88 -4.53 4.42 -2.26
C CYS A 88 -4.43 3.45 -1.08
N LEU A 89 -5.36 2.51 -1.01
CA LEU A 89 -5.49 1.54 0.06
C LEU A 89 -5.40 0.12 -0.50
N ASP A 90 -4.72 -0.76 0.20
CA ASP A 90 -4.79 -2.19 -0.05
C ASP A 90 -5.97 -2.81 0.74
N SER A 91 -6.50 -3.92 0.26
CA SER A 91 -7.68 -4.56 0.86
C SER A 91 -7.48 -5.07 2.29
N ASP A 92 -6.25 -5.08 2.80
CA ASP A 92 -5.89 -5.48 4.16
C ASP A 92 -5.79 -4.29 5.15
N CYS A 93 -6.17 -3.09 4.70
CA CYS A 93 -6.35 -1.92 5.54
C CYS A 93 -7.70 -1.96 6.26
N ILE A 94 -7.74 -1.45 7.49
CA ILE A 94 -8.97 -1.27 8.27
C ILE A 94 -8.88 0.04 9.03
N PHE A 95 -9.81 0.97 8.80
CA PHE A 95 -9.96 2.16 9.64
C PHE A 95 -10.48 1.77 11.01
N ILE A 96 -9.95 2.38 12.06
CA ILE A 96 -10.32 2.10 13.46
C ILE A 96 -10.95 3.31 14.14
N GLN A 97 -10.86 4.49 13.55
CA GLN A 97 -11.48 5.73 14.02
C GLN A 97 -11.88 6.63 12.85
N ASP A 98 -12.62 7.67 13.17
CA ASP A 98 -13.10 8.67 12.21
C ASP A 98 -11.93 9.30 11.46
N PHE A 99 -12.13 9.54 10.17
CA PHE A 99 -11.20 10.23 9.31
C PHE A 99 -11.92 11.23 8.41
N GLN A 100 -11.19 12.24 7.99
CA GLN A 100 -11.68 13.34 7.18
C GLN A 100 -10.58 13.80 6.19
N LYS A 101 -10.95 14.65 5.25
CA LYS A 101 -10.04 15.13 4.20
C LYS A 101 -8.76 15.76 4.76
N SER A 102 -8.89 16.52 5.85
CA SER A 102 -7.73 17.18 6.49
C SER A 102 -6.71 16.23 7.12
N ASP A 103 -7.04 14.95 7.28
CA ASP A 103 -6.06 13.94 7.72
C ASP A 103 -5.08 13.56 6.61
N PHE A 104 -5.43 13.86 5.35
CA PHE A 104 -4.66 13.48 4.17
C PHE A 104 -4.14 14.68 3.37
N ILE A 105 -4.78 15.84 3.48
CA ILE A 105 -4.51 17.03 2.67
C ILE A 105 -4.20 18.21 3.58
N ALA A 106 -3.06 18.85 3.36
CA ALA A 106 -2.65 20.07 4.04
C ALA A 106 -3.51 21.28 3.63
N SER A 107 -3.43 22.36 4.38
CA SER A 107 -4.22 23.59 4.17
C SER A 107 -3.99 24.27 2.83
N ASP A 108 -2.84 24.05 2.19
CA ASP A 108 -2.50 24.54 0.85
C ASP A 108 -3.04 23.66 -0.29
N GLY A 109 -3.75 22.57 0.04
CA GLY A 109 -4.34 21.62 -0.90
C GLY A 109 -3.37 20.54 -1.41
N ASN A 110 -2.11 20.53 -0.95
CA ASN A 110 -1.18 19.45 -1.25
C ASN A 110 -1.38 18.27 -0.30
N PRO A 111 -1.13 17.02 -0.74
CA PRO A 111 -1.24 15.86 0.11
C PRO A 111 -0.08 15.82 1.12
N TYR A 112 -0.37 15.29 2.30
CA TYR A 112 0.70 14.88 3.21
C TYR A 112 1.52 13.74 2.59
N THR A 113 2.79 13.69 2.96
CA THR A 113 3.71 12.64 2.53
C THR A 113 4.14 11.82 3.73
N VAL A 114 3.75 10.56 3.74
CA VAL A 114 4.26 9.62 4.76
C VAL A 114 5.72 9.34 4.45
N ILE A 115 6.62 9.91 5.26
CA ILE A 115 8.07 9.82 5.07
C ILE A 115 8.76 9.57 6.40
N TYR A 116 9.32 8.39 6.58
CA TYR A 116 9.92 7.98 7.84
C TYR A 116 11.03 6.93 7.65
N GLN A 117 11.84 6.71 8.66
CA GLN A 117 12.95 5.76 8.64
C GLN A 117 12.63 4.40 9.27
N ASN A 118 11.42 4.23 9.77
CA ASN A 118 10.93 3.00 10.40
C ASN A 118 11.86 2.41 11.48
N LYS A 119 12.45 3.30 12.29
CA LYS A 119 13.49 2.94 13.28
C LYS A 119 12.99 1.94 14.32
N GLU A 120 11.73 2.10 14.78
CA GLU A 120 11.10 1.19 15.74
C GLU A 120 11.09 -0.24 15.23
N TYR A 121 10.58 -0.45 14.00
CA TYR A 121 10.53 -1.77 13.39
C TYR A 121 11.93 -2.37 13.19
N HIS A 122 12.88 -1.58 12.70
CA HIS A 122 14.26 -2.02 12.51
C HIS A 122 14.91 -2.45 13.82
N GLN A 123 14.77 -1.65 14.88
CA GLN A 123 15.34 -1.98 16.18
C GLN A 123 14.69 -3.22 16.78
N LEU A 124 13.37 -3.32 16.71
CA LEU A 124 12.64 -4.50 17.20
C LEU A 124 13.07 -5.76 16.44
N ALA A 125 13.21 -5.69 15.12
CA ALA A 125 13.64 -6.81 14.30
C ALA A 125 15.07 -7.26 14.62
N ILE A 126 15.99 -6.31 14.83
CA ILE A 126 17.38 -6.61 15.22
C ILE A 126 17.40 -7.29 16.59
N ASN A 127 16.74 -6.71 17.58
CA ASN A 127 16.72 -7.23 18.95
C ASN A 127 16.10 -8.63 19.06
N ARG A 128 15.31 -9.03 18.06
CA ARG A 128 14.61 -10.33 18.00
C ARG A 128 15.16 -11.28 16.95
N ASN A 129 16.37 -11.03 16.42
CA ASN A 129 17.02 -11.84 15.39
C ASN A 129 16.23 -11.99 14.07
N TYR A 130 15.40 -11.01 13.71
CA TYR A 130 14.65 -10.95 12.44
C TYR A 130 15.25 -9.96 11.44
N ALA A 131 16.53 -9.70 11.50
CA ALA A 131 17.22 -8.64 10.75
C ALA A 131 17.14 -8.77 9.21
N LYS A 132 16.73 -9.90 8.65
CA LYS A 132 16.62 -10.08 7.19
C LYS A 132 15.57 -9.15 6.56
N ALA A 133 14.42 -8.98 7.23
CA ALA A 133 13.32 -8.20 6.69
C ALA A 133 13.65 -6.69 6.61
N PRO A 134 14.15 -6.01 7.68
CA PRO A 134 14.57 -4.63 7.57
C PRO A 134 15.71 -4.41 6.57
N ARG A 135 16.65 -5.35 6.43
CA ARG A 135 17.72 -5.27 5.40
C ARG A 135 17.14 -5.28 3.99
N HIS A 136 16.11 -6.07 3.75
CA HIS A 136 15.44 -6.11 2.45
C HIS A 136 14.81 -4.75 2.12
N LEU A 137 14.02 -4.18 3.03
CA LEU A 137 13.41 -2.85 2.86
C LEU A 137 14.46 -1.75 2.62
N GLN A 138 15.57 -1.79 3.37
CA GLN A 138 16.68 -0.86 3.18
C GLN A 138 17.28 -0.97 1.79
N SER A 139 17.56 -2.19 1.34
CA SER A 139 18.12 -2.47 0.02
C SER A 139 17.20 -2.02 -1.13
N GLU A 140 15.88 -2.17 -0.99
CA GLU A 140 14.91 -1.66 -1.95
C GLU A 140 14.95 -0.13 -2.03
N ALA A 141 14.94 0.55 -0.89
CA ALA A 141 15.01 2.01 -0.83
C ALA A 141 16.32 2.55 -1.45
N GLU A 142 17.45 1.89 -1.21
CA GLU A 142 18.73 2.25 -1.81
C GLU A 142 18.72 2.11 -3.33
N ARG A 143 18.17 1.02 -3.85
CA ARG A 143 18.08 0.79 -5.30
C ARG A 143 17.22 1.84 -5.99
N VAL A 144 16.01 2.10 -5.47
CA VAL A 144 15.10 3.09 -6.09
C VAL A 144 15.70 4.49 -5.99
N LYS A 145 16.29 4.86 -4.84
CA LYS A 145 17.01 6.13 -4.69
C LYS A 145 18.12 6.30 -5.74
N ALA A 146 18.87 5.24 -6.03
CA ALA A 146 19.95 5.26 -7.02
C ALA A 146 19.44 5.52 -8.45
N ILE A 147 18.24 5.04 -8.81
CA ILE A 147 17.62 5.32 -10.12
C ILE A 147 17.52 6.83 -10.38
N PHE A 148 17.16 7.59 -9.34
CA PHE A 148 17.00 9.05 -9.43
C PHE A 148 18.30 9.82 -9.11
N GLY A 149 19.38 9.13 -8.75
CA GLY A 149 20.65 9.76 -8.39
C GLY A 149 20.59 10.62 -7.11
N ARG A 150 19.57 10.41 -6.26
CA ARG A 150 19.40 11.20 -5.04
C ARG A 150 20.43 10.78 -3.98
N THR A 151 20.98 11.76 -3.30
CA THR A 151 21.83 11.58 -2.11
C THR A 151 21.04 11.76 -0.82
N GLY A 152 21.62 11.40 0.32
CA GLY A 152 20.99 11.55 1.64
C GLY A 152 20.33 10.28 2.16
N PRO A 153 19.48 10.39 3.21
CA PRO A 153 18.93 9.23 3.92
C PRO A 153 17.98 8.41 3.05
N ASN A 154 17.84 7.14 3.41
CA ASN A 154 16.80 6.27 2.86
C ASN A 154 15.50 6.46 3.64
N TYR A 155 14.39 6.49 2.93
CA TYR A 155 13.08 6.56 3.50
C TYR A 155 12.28 5.31 3.15
N TYR A 156 11.47 4.86 4.08
CA TYR A 156 10.70 3.64 3.94
C TYR A 156 9.22 3.99 4.06
N CYS A 157 8.52 3.96 2.94
CA CYS A 157 7.07 4.12 2.92
C CYS A 157 6.45 2.89 2.26
N PRO A 158 6.64 1.69 2.82
CA PRO A 158 6.28 0.47 2.14
C PRO A 158 4.81 0.09 2.24
N CYS A 159 3.99 0.82 3.01
CA CYS A 159 2.63 0.39 3.33
C CYS A 159 1.60 1.51 3.23
N PRO A 160 0.34 1.17 2.88
CA PRO A 160 -0.77 2.12 2.84
C PRO A 160 -1.00 2.79 4.22
N PRO A 161 -1.74 3.91 4.26
CA PRO A 161 -2.33 4.61 3.12
C PRO A 161 -1.27 5.33 2.29
N PHE A 162 -1.31 5.16 0.97
CA PHE A 162 -0.44 5.93 0.08
C PHE A 162 -1.19 7.18 -0.34
N ILE A 163 -0.72 8.34 0.10
CA ILE A 163 -1.34 9.62 -0.23
C ILE A 163 -0.60 10.18 -1.43
N TRP A 164 -1.22 10.11 -2.60
CA TRP A 164 -0.60 10.42 -3.88
C TRP A 164 -1.21 11.64 -4.55
N SER A 165 -0.36 12.39 -5.28
CA SER A 165 -0.77 13.47 -6.16
C SER A 165 -0.57 13.09 -7.61
N ALA A 166 -1.57 13.37 -8.45
CA ALA A 166 -1.47 13.25 -9.90
C ALA A 166 -0.27 14.06 -10.45
N ALA A 167 0.01 15.24 -9.89
CA ALA A 167 1.12 16.08 -10.32
C ALA A 167 2.49 15.40 -10.16
N VAL A 168 2.69 14.58 -9.11
CA VAL A 168 3.94 13.84 -8.91
C VAL A 168 4.09 12.74 -9.95
N TRP A 169 3.04 11.95 -10.19
CA TRP A 169 3.05 10.93 -11.23
C TRP A 169 3.26 11.53 -12.62
N GLN A 170 2.59 12.65 -12.91
CA GLN A 170 2.78 13.38 -14.16
C GLN A 170 4.21 13.89 -14.31
N SER A 171 4.83 14.44 -13.26
CA SER A 171 6.21 14.89 -13.32
C SER A 171 7.20 13.76 -13.55
N LEU A 172 6.98 12.60 -12.94
CA LEU A 172 7.75 11.39 -13.23
C LEU A 172 7.61 10.96 -14.69
N ASP A 173 6.38 10.97 -15.19
CA ASP A 173 6.10 10.57 -16.57
C ASP A 173 6.82 11.49 -17.58
N THR A 174 6.63 12.79 -17.46
CA THR A 174 7.14 13.78 -18.44
C THR A 174 8.64 14.05 -18.31
N GLN A 175 9.22 14.03 -17.10
CA GLN A 175 10.61 14.37 -16.89
C GLN A 175 11.56 13.18 -16.86
N TYR A 176 11.05 11.98 -16.62
CA TYR A 176 11.90 10.80 -16.49
C TYR A 176 11.55 9.69 -17.48
N LEU A 177 10.28 9.25 -17.53
CA LEU A 177 9.88 8.07 -18.30
C LEU A 177 9.80 8.37 -19.80
N GLU A 178 9.06 9.40 -20.19
CA GLU A 178 8.85 9.75 -21.60
C GLU A 178 10.16 10.05 -22.34
N PRO A 179 11.11 10.85 -21.81
CA PRO A 179 12.40 11.11 -22.49
C PRO A 179 13.26 9.86 -22.69
N ARG A 180 12.96 8.77 -21.97
CA ARG A 180 13.66 7.49 -22.06
C ARG A 180 12.88 6.44 -22.87
N GLY A 181 11.73 6.81 -23.42
CA GLY A 181 10.82 5.86 -24.08
C GLY A 181 10.29 4.77 -23.15
N GLN A 182 10.25 5.05 -21.85
CA GLN A 182 9.80 4.11 -20.80
C GLN A 182 8.41 4.46 -20.29
N THR A 183 7.82 3.52 -19.61
CA THR A 183 6.55 3.63 -18.86
C THR A 183 6.71 3.10 -17.43
N LEU A 184 5.70 3.27 -16.60
CA LEU A 184 5.69 2.62 -15.29
C LEU A 184 5.72 1.08 -15.39
N TRP A 185 5.23 0.51 -16.50
CA TRP A 185 5.31 -0.92 -16.77
C TRP A 185 6.75 -1.41 -16.94
N ASP A 186 7.67 -0.55 -17.36
CA ASP A 186 9.10 -0.87 -17.46
C ASP A 186 9.83 -0.64 -16.13
N LEU A 187 9.51 0.46 -15.43
CA LEU A 187 10.21 0.88 -14.22
C LEU A 187 9.79 0.07 -12.99
N CYS A 188 8.48 -0.21 -12.84
CA CYS A 188 7.96 -0.92 -11.68
C CYS A 188 8.29 -2.42 -11.76
N THR A 189 9.02 -2.91 -10.77
CA THR A 189 9.46 -4.30 -10.65
C THR A 189 9.36 -4.76 -9.20
N ARG A 190 9.66 -6.04 -8.93
CA ARG A 190 9.75 -6.54 -7.54
C ARG A 190 10.82 -5.87 -6.70
N GLU A 191 11.83 -5.27 -7.34
CA GLU A 191 12.92 -4.55 -6.69
C GLU A 191 12.70 -3.03 -6.65
N HIS A 192 11.77 -2.54 -7.45
CA HIS A 192 11.42 -1.12 -7.58
C HIS A 192 9.91 -0.95 -7.37
N PRO A 193 9.42 -1.00 -6.12
CA PRO A 193 8.00 -0.85 -5.81
C PRO A 193 7.51 0.57 -6.09
N GLU A 194 6.27 0.68 -6.51
CA GLU A 194 5.60 1.92 -6.90
C GLU A 194 5.65 3.00 -5.81
N THR A 195 5.59 2.59 -4.56
CA THR A 195 5.58 3.49 -3.41
C THR A 195 6.90 4.23 -3.24
N LEU A 196 8.02 3.52 -3.43
CA LEU A 196 9.35 4.12 -3.39
C LEU A 196 9.61 4.95 -4.66
N ILE A 197 9.15 4.49 -5.82
CA ILE A 197 9.21 5.27 -7.07
C ILE A 197 8.50 6.61 -6.91
N TYR A 198 7.28 6.62 -6.37
CA TYR A 198 6.53 7.85 -6.11
C TYR A 198 7.29 8.78 -5.17
N LEU A 199 7.77 8.25 -4.04
CA LEU A 199 8.48 9.04 -3.04
C LEU A 199 9.77 9.66 -3.62
N GLU A 200 10.57 8.88 -4.33
CA GLU A 200 11.79 9.39 -4.95
C GLU A 200 11.48 10.40 -6.07
N ALA A 201 10.43 10.20 -6.85
CA ALA A 201 9.96 11.16 -7.84
C ALA A 201 9.55 12.50 -7.19
N LEU A 202 8.78 12.45 -6.09
CA LEU A 202 8.40 13.64 -5.32
C LEU A 202 9.63 14.38 -4.80
N LEU A 203 10.58 13.68 -4.20
CA LEU A 203 11.80 14.28 -3.63
C LEU A 203 12.72 14.86 -4.70
N ASN A 204 12.77 14.25 -5.88
CA ASN A 204 13.63 14.66 -6.98
C ASN A 204 13.03 15.81 -7.80
N PHE A 205 11.76 15.69 -8.23
CA PHE A 205 11.13 16.66 -9.13
C PHE A 205 10.38 17.78 -8.40
N ARG A 206 10.01 17.59 -7.14
CA ARG A 206 9.35 18.59 -6.29
C ARG A 206 8.12 19.22 -6.95
N ALA A 207 7.31 18.38 -7.60
CA ALA A 207 6.11 18.82 -8.32
C ALA A 207 5.03 19.43 -7.41
N ILE A 208 5.07 19.15 -6.11
CA ILE A 208 4.20 19.70 -5.07
C ILE A 208 5.04 20.05 -3.83
N ALA A 209 4.48 20.83 -2.91
CA ALA A 209 5.07 21.06 -1.61
C ALA A 209 5.15 19.76 -0.80
N LEU A 210 6.23 19.57 -0.06
CA LEU A 210 6.44 18.41 0.79
C LEU A 210 5.92 18.70 2.20
N HIS A 211 4.90 17.99 2.62
CA HIS A 211 4.35 18.01 3.97
C HIS A 211 4.58 16.66 4.65
N PRO A 212 5.75 16.46 5.30
CA PRO A 212 6.08 15.16 5.88
C PRO A 212 5.23 14.86 7.11
N ILE A 213 4.72 13.64 7.19
CA ILE A 213 4.01 13.11 8.35
C ILE A 213 4.52 11.71 8.69
N GLU A 214 4.25 11.31 9.94
CA GLU A 214 4.43 9.94 10.38
C GLU A 214 3.33 9.03 9.81
N GLN A 215 3.51 7.74 9.99
CA GLN A 215 2.61 6.73 9.46
C GLN A 215 1.21 6.82 10.06
N LEU A 216 0.18 6.93 9.21
CA LEU A 216 -1.22 7.04 9.64
C LEU A 216 -1.84 5.71 10.07
N PHE A 217 -1.30 4.59 9.62
CA PHE A 217 -1.79 3.25 9.96
C PHE A 217 -0.72 2.46 10.68
N ARG A 218 -1.13 1.74 11.74
CA ARG A 218 -0.25 0.74 12.36
C ARG A 218 -0.11 -0.46 11.46
N VAL A 219 1.12 -0.77 11.02
CA VAL A 219 1.39 -1.88 10.11
C VAL A 219 1.98 -3.06 10.86
N TYR A 220 1.37 -4.21 10.71
CA TYR A 220 1.92 -5.48 11.16
C TYR A 220 2.52 -6.21 9.95
N TYR A 221 3.83 -6.00 9.74
CA TYR A 221 4.56 -6.54 8.58
C TYR A 221 4.63 -8.06 8.57
N TYR A 222 4.66 -8.67 9.75
CA TYR A 222 4.78 -10.11 9.95
C TYR A 222 4.02 -10.54 11.20
N ASP A 223 3.67 -11.83 11.29
CA ASP A 223 3.01 -12.40 12.45
C ASP A 223 3.82 -12.26 13.75
N TRP A 224 5.15 -12.45 13.69
CA TRP A 224 6.01 -12.23 14.86
C TRP A 224 5.96 -10.77 15.36
N HIS A 225 5.93 -9.81 14.44
CA HIS A 225 5.80 -8.38 14.76
C HIS A 225 4.49 -8.09 15.50
N TYR A 226 3.38 -8.59 14.95
CA TYR A 226 2.07 -8.50 15.59
C TYR A 226 2.07 -9.11 17.00
N PHE A 227 2.58 -10.33 17.17
CA PHE A 227 2.57 -11.01 18.47
C PHE A 227 3.42 -10.29 19.52
N ILE A 228 4.59 -9.79 19.14
CA ILE A 228 5.45 -9.04 20.06
C ILE A 228 4.75 -7.76 20.53
N LEU A 229 4.21 -6.96 19.61
CA LEU A 229 3.56 -5.70 19.96
C LEU A 229 2.30 -5.92 20.82
N ARG A 230 1.51 -6.94 20.52
CA ARG A 230 0.37 -7.32 21.36
C ARG A 230 0.80 -7.69 22.79
N ARG A 231 1.92 -8.39 22.96
CA ARG A 231 2.48 -8.70 24.27
C ARG A 231 2.99 -7.47 25.00
N LEU A 232 3.52 -6.50 24.28
CA LEU A 232 3.93 -5.21 24.84
C LEU A 232 2.73 -4.32 25.21
N GLY A 233 1.51 -4.83 25.11
CA GLY A 233 0.28 -4.17 25.52
C GLY A 233 -0.36 -3.29 24.46
N GLU A 234 0.03 -3.44 23.20
CA GLU A 234 -0.65 -2.75 22.09
C GLU A 234 -2.07 -3.30 21.92
N SER A 235 -3.04 -2.41 21.79
CA SER A 235 -4.47 -2.74 21.67
C SER A 235 -5.17 -1.71 20.78
N ILE A 236 -6.32 -2.06 20.21
CA ILE A 236 -7.09 -1.12 19.38
C ILE A 236 -7.41 0.20 20.08
N PRO A 237 -7.83 0.23 21.35
CA PRO A 237 -8.03 1.49 22.06
C PRO A 237 -6.77 2.37 22.11
N LYS A 238 -5.60 1.81 22.39
CA LYS A 238 -4.32 2.55 22.38
C LYS A 238 -3.91 3.01 20.99
N LEU A 239 -4.18 2.20 19.96
CA LEU A 239 -3.85 2.56 18.59
C LEU A 239 -4.64 3.77 18.09
N LYS A 240 -5.89 3.93 18.53
CA LYS A 240 -6.73 5.08 18.18
C LYS A 240 -6.14 6.43 18.64
N GLU A 241 -5.21 6.43 19.58
CA GLU A 241 -4.56 7.67 20.03
C GLU A 241 -3.60 8.24 18.97
N ASN A 242 -3.08 7.38 18.08
CA ASN A 242 -2.02 7.76 17.14
C ASN A 242 -2.24 7.31 15.69
N TYR A 243 -3.21 6.43 15.41
CA TYR A 243 -3.39 5.84 14.10
C TYR A 243 -4.86 5.90 13.65
N LEU A 244 -5.08 6.25 12.39
CA LEU A 244 -6.39 6.19 11.76
C LEU A 244 -6.83 4.75 11.47
N GLY A 245 -5.88 3.84 11.30
CA GLY A 245 -6.18 2.47 10.91
C GLY A 245 -5.07 1.48 11.26
N VAL A 246 -5.34 0.23 10.90
CA VAL A 246 -4.39 -0.89 11.05
C VAL A 246 -4.28 -1.66 9.74
N ILE A 247 -3.13 -2.28 9.51
CA ILE A 247 -2.86 -3.17 8.38
C ILE A 247 -2.38 -4.51 8.91
N TYR A 248 -3.12 -5.55 8.58
CA TYR A 248 -2.70 -6.94 8.79
C TYR A 248 -2.26 -7.52 7.46
N GLN A 249 -0.96 -7.38 7.17
CA GLN A 249 -0.42 -7.74 5.86
C GLN A 249 -0.88 -9.14 5.41
N SER A 250 -1.44 -9.21 4.22
CA SER A 250 -2.02 -10.42 3.64
C SER A 250 -1.01 -11.55 3.45
N SER A 251 0.28 -11.22 3.40
CA SER A 251 1.35 -12.21 3.29
C SER A 251 1.43 -13.20 4.45
N TRP A 252 0.97 -12.83 5.65
CA TRP A 252 1.04 -13.67 6.84
C TRP A 252 -0.31 -13.91 7.52
N ASP A 253 -1.23 -12.95 7.50
CA ASP A 253 -2.55 -13.13 8.08
C ASP A 253 -3.55 -13.66 7.06
N LEU A 254 -3.81 -14.97 7.12
CA LEU A 254 -4.79 -15.64 6.27
C LEU A 254 -6.15 -15.80 6.94
N SER A 255 -6.32 -15.28 8.15
CA SER A 255 -7.57 -15.47 8.92
C SER A 255 -8.76 -14.71 8.32
N LEU A 256 -8.47 -13.66 7.55
CA LEU A 256 -9.46 -12.83 6.85
C LEU A 256 -9.65 -13.24 5.37
N ASP A 257 -8.88 -14.20 4.88
CA ASP A 257 -9.03 -14.69 3.51
C ASP A 257 -10.22 -15.66 3.48
N LEU A 258 -11.29 -15.26 2.83
CA LEU A 258 -12.47 -16.08 2.58
C LEU A 258 -12.43 -16.58 1.15
N GLY A 259 -12.34 -17.84 0.99
CA GLY A 259 -12.41 -18.52 -0.28
C GLY A 259 -11.72 -19.87 -0.23
N PRO A 260 -12.05 -20.79 -1.13
CA PRO A 260 -11.33 -22.04 -1.26
C PRO A 260 -9.90 -21.71 -1.68
N SER A 261 -8.98 -21.66 -0.71
CA SER A 261 -7.57 -21.54 -1.10
C SER A 261 -7.21 -22.84 -1.82
N ASN A 262 -6.68 -22.74 -3.02
CA ASN A 262 -6.10 -23.88 -3.78
C ASN A 262 -4.90 -24.53 -3.08
N LYS A 263 -4.63 -24.15 -1.83
CA LYS A 263 -3.54 -24.71 -1.01
C LYS A 263 -4.04 -25.97 -0.32
N SER A 264 -3.28 -27.05 -0.43
CA SER A 264 -3.58 -28.32 0.21
C SER A 264 -3.78 -28.16 1.73
N ILE A 265 -4.61 -29.00 2.34
CA ILE A 265 -4.85 -29.05 3.79
C ILE A 265 -3.51 -29.16 4.55
N PHE A 266 -2.56 -29.91 4.01
CA PHE A 266 -1.22 -30.07 4.58
C PHE A 266 -0.44 -28.74 4.62
N SER A 267 -0.48 -27.95 3.55
CA SER A 267 0.20 -26.67 3.52
C SER A 267 -0.41 -25.65 4.48
N ARG A 268 -1.73 -25.72 4.71
CA ARG A 268 -2.43 -24.91 5.72
C ARG A 268 -2.04 -25.32 7.14
N ALA A 269 -2.00 -26.63 7.42
CA ALA A 269 -1.58 -27.17 8.71
C ALA A 269 -0.13 -26.78 9.04
N LEU A 270 0.78 -26.92 8.07
CA LEU A 270 2.19 -26.56 8.25
C LEU A 270 2.37 -25.05 8.54
N LYS A 271 1.62 -24.17 7.84
CA LYS A 271 1.62 -22.73 8.14
C LYS A 271 1.10 -22.43 9.54
N LYS A 272 0.03 -23.13 9.96
CA LYS A 272 -0.54 -22.96 11.30
C LYS A 272 0.45 -23.40 12.39
N ILE A 273 1.16 -24.52 12.19
CA ILE A 273 2.21 -25.00 13.11
C ILE A 273 3.36 -23.97 13.19
N LYS A 274 3.85 -23.49 12.05
CA LYS A 274 4.90 -22.45 12.01
C LYS A 274 4.47 -21.15 12.71
N ARG A 275 3.19 -20.76 12.56
CA ARG A 275 2.63 -19.59 13.25
C ARG A 275 2.60 -19.77 14.76
N VAL A 276 2.16 -20.93 15.24
CA VAL A 276 2.19 -21.28 16.67
C VAL A 276 3.63 -21.30 17.20
N GLY A 277 4.57 -21.88 16.46
CA GLY A 277 6.00 -21.84 16.81
C GLY A 277 6.53 -20.42 16.96
N ARG A 278 6.26 -19.51 16.02
CA ARG A 278 6.66 -18.10 16.13
C ARG A 278 5.97 -17.36 17.27
N TYR A 279 4.69 -17.67 17.53
CA TYR A 279 3.98 -17.17 18.68
C TYR A 279 4.69 -17.57 19.99
N LEU A 280 5.04 -18.85 20.14
CA LEU A 280 5.78 -19.35 21.30
C LEU A 280 7.17 -18.69 21.40
N GLN A 281 7.90 -18.52 20.31
CA GLN A 281 9.19 -17.82 20.28
C GLN A 281 9.08 -16.34 20.71
N SER A 282 7.93 -15.71 20.51
CA SER A 282 7.71 -14.34 20.98
C SER A 282 7.68 -14.22 22.52
N PHE A 283 7.65 -15.33 23.26
CA PHE A 283 7.72 -15.37 24.73
C PHE A 283 9.17 -15.40 25.26
N ILE A 284 10.13 -15.68 24.41
CA ILE A 284 11.55 -15.67 24.69
C ILE A 284 12.14 -14.31 24.29
#